data_8eeb6dacc586065b2962e25c1b9b19af
#
_entry.id   8eeb6dacc586065b2962e25c1b9b19af
#
_cell.length_a   1.000
_cell.length_b   1.000
_cell.length_c   1.000
_cell.angle_alpha   90.00
_cell.angle_beta   90.00
_cell.angle_gamma   90.00
#
_symmetry.space_group_name_H-M   'P 1'
#
loop_
_entity.id
_entity.type
_entity.pdbx_description
1 polymer ?
#
loop_
_entity_poly.entity_id
_entity_poly.type
_entity_poly.pdbx_seq_one_letter_code
_entity_poly.pdbx_strand_id
1 'polypeptide(L)'
;SITRMEGDAAVPVQSGDILAEGAVVRIPAGCQLAVTLEDASVLRMMSGAVIKLKTLRRNILENSPEVRVELLDGRMEVDVPRKRQGGDAPFEVRTPTSVAGVRGTEFRVGFDARKRNSQVEVLTGMVAAQGRADPNAQRANAGQGVAIEASGKALPVENLLLAPRFDKGTPGSDNKDWLLSFIAPPEAKQTLVRRSEDASFSFIHSEESLTRAELAV
;
A
#
# COMPACT_ATOMS: atom_id res chain seq x y z
N SER A 1 13.43 -14.98 0.78
CA SER A 1 13.51 -14.13 -0.44
C SER A 1 12.12 -13.88 -1.00
N ILE A 2 11.95 -12.74 -1.66
CA ILE A 2 10.75 -12.42 -2.45
C ILE A 2 10.71 -13.36 -3.64
N THR A 3 9.53 -13.90 -3.96
CA THR A 3 9.35 -14.84 -5.07
C THR A 3 8.20 -14.45 -5.98
N ARG A 4 8.34 -14.75 -7.28
CA ARG A 4 7.23 -14.77 -8.23
C ARG A 4 6.89 -16.21 -8.60
N MET A 5 5.63 -16.47 -8.88
CA MET A 5 5.18 -17.79 -9.36
C MET A 5 5.27 -17.84 -10.88
N GLU A 6 5.96 -18.87 -11.39
CA GLU A 6 6.01 -19.25 -12.81
C GLU A 6 5.43 -20.67 -12.94
N GLY A 7 4.13 -20.75 -13.26
CA GLY A 7 3.37 -22.00 -13.09
C GLY A 7 3.33 -22.39 -11.62
N ASP A 8 3.79 -23.60 -11.31
CA ASP A 8 3.86 -24.11 -9.93
C ASP A 8 5.21 -23.83 -9.22
N ALA A 9 6.18 -23.25 -9.95
CA ALA A 9 7.51 -22.97 -9.42
C ALA A 9 7.58 -21.57 -8.80
N ALA A 10 8.24 -21.47 -7.63
CA ALA A 10 8.56 -20.20 -6.99
C ALA A 10 9.97 -19.76 -7.40
N VAL A 11 10.07 -18.68 -8.17
CA VAL A 11 11.33 -18.13 -8.66
C VAL A 11 11.69 -16.88 -7.86
N PRO A 12 12.91 -16.76 -7.34
CA PRO A 12 13.35 -15.55 -6.64
C PRO A 12 13.24 -14.31 -7.52
N VAL A 13 12.83 -13.19 -6.90
CA VAL A 13 12.81 -11.86 -7.53
C VAL A 13 13.99 -11.05 -7.03
N GLN A 14 14.73 -10.44 -7.95
CA GLN A 14 15.86 -9.57 -7.67
C GLN A 14 15.57 -8.12 -8.09
N SER A 15 16.35 -7.20 -7.54
CA SER A 15 16.29 -5.79 -7.97
C SER A 15 16.64 -5.67 -9.46
N GLY A 16 15.81 -4.96 -10.21
CA GLY A 16 15.95 -4.80 -11.66
C GLY A 16 15.19 -5.84 -12.50
N ASP A 17 14.58 -6.86 -11.87
CA ASP A 17 13.75 -7.81 -12.59
C ASP A 17 12.48 -7.15 -13.15
N ILE A 18 12.08 -7.61 -14.33
CA ILE A 18 10.83 -7.21 -14.97
C ILE A 18 9.73 -8.20 -14.58
N LEU A 19 8.64 -7.67 -14.03
CA LEU A 19 7.45 -8.44 -13.69
C LEU A 19 6.40 -8.29 -14.79
N ALA A 20 5.99 -9.41 -15.38
CA ALA A 20 5.00 -9.43 -16.44
C ALA A 20 3.55 -9.46 -15.93
N GLU A 21 2.60 -9.16 -16.82
CA GLU A 21 1.17 -9.39 -16.59
C GLU A 21 0.92 -10.85 -16.20
N GLY A 22 0.08 -11.05 -15.20
CA GLY A 22 -0.23 -12.37 -14.66
C GLY A 22 0.68 -12.81 -13.51
N ALA A 23 1.84 -12.16 -13.31
CA ALA A 23 2.76 -12.53 -12.23
C ALA A 23 2.10 -12.44 -10.87
N VAL A 24 2.28 -13.50 -10.07
CA VAL A 24 1.91 -13.54 -8.66
C VAL A 24 3.19 -13.42 -7.82
N VAL A 25 3.27 -12.37 -6.99
CA VAL A 25 4.46 -12.09 -6.18
C VAL A 25 4.12 -12.26 -4.71
N ARG A 26 5.00 -12.95 -3.98
CA ARG A 26 4.91 -13.18 -2.54
C ARG A 26 6.05 -12.49 -1.84
N ILE A 27 5.72 -11.66 -0.88
CA ILE A 27 6.67 -10.88 -0.07
C ILE A 27 6.70 -11.52 1.34
N PRO A 28 7.77 -12.22 1.72
CA PRO A 28 7.85 -12.84 3.04
C PRO A 28 7.97 -11.81 4.15
N ALA A 29 7.84 -12.27 5.40
CA ALA A 29 8.03 -11.44 6.57
C ALA A 29 9.43 -10.79 6.56
N GLY A 30 9.50 -9.52 6.94
CA GLY A 30 10.75 -8.74 6.97
C GLY A 30 11.26 -8.29 5.61
N CYS A 31 10.54 -8.57 4.51
CA CYS A 31 10.88 -8.08 3.16
C CYS A 31 9.87 -7.03 2.70
N GLN A 32 10.30 -6.19 1.77
CA GLN A 32 9.45 -5.23 1.07
C GLN A 32 9.84 -5.20 -0.41
N LEU A 33 8.91 -4.82 -1.26
CA LEU A 33 9.13 -4.72 -2.70
C LEU A 33 8.48 -3.44 -3.23
N ALA A 34 9.24 -2.66 -3.98
CA ALA A 34 8.70 -1.58 -4.79
C ALA A 34 8.72 -1.98 -6.27
N VAL A 35 7.61 -1.76 -6.95
CA VAL A 35 7.47 -1.97 -8.40
C VAL A 35 7.06 -0.66 -9.04
N THR A 36 7.85 -0.19 -9.98
CA THR A 36 7.52 0.97 -10.81
C THR A 36 6.90 0.49 -12.12
N LEU A 37 5.73 1.01 -12.44
CA LEU A 37 5.01 0.69 -13.66
C LEU A 37 5.41 1.65 -14.80
N GLU A 38 5.11 1.30 -16.04
CA GLU A 38 5.41 2.11 -17.24
C GLU A 38 4.75 3.51 -17.21
N ASP A 39 3.63 3.64 -16.52
CA ASP A 39 2.90 4.92 -16.34
C ASP A 39 3.43 5.78 -15.20
N ALA A 40 4.59 5.41 -14.64
CA ALA A 40 5.22 6.00 -13.48
C ALA A 40 4.47 5.80 -12.15
N SER A 41 3.43 4.96 -12.11
CA SER A 41 2.82 4.56 -10.84
C SER A 41 3.78 3.66 -10.05
N VAL A 42 3.79 3.81 -8.74
CA VAL A 42 4.64 3.02 -7.84
C VAL A 42 3.78 2.21 -6.89
N LEU A 43 4.05 0.90 -6.84
CA LEU A 43 3.45 -0.04 -5.90
C LEU A 43 4.49 -0.39 -4.84
N ARG A 44 4.22 -0.12 -3.58
CA ARG A 44 5.05 -0.54 -2.44
C ARG A 44 4.33 -1.61 -1.66
N MET A 45 4.78 -2.85 -1.77
CA MET A 45 4.23 -4.00 -1.06
C MET A 45 4.98 -4.20 0.25
N MET A 46 4.21 -4.35 1.32
CA MET A 46 4.72 -4.52 2.67
C MET A 46 4.99 -6.00 3.00
N SER A 47 5.68 -6.20 4.09
CA SER A 47 5.95 -7.52 4.68
C SER A 47 4.70 -8.39 4.74
N GLY A 48 4.78 -9.63 4.26
CA GLY A 48 3.69 -10.59 4.24
C GLY A 48 2.69 -10.43 3.09
N ALA A 49 2.87 -9.44 2.20
CA ALA A 49 1.92 -9.21 1.12
C ALA A 49 2.00 -10.27 0.01
N VAL A 50 0.84 -10.53 -0.60
CA VAL A 50 0.70 -11.35 -1.80
C VAL A 50 -0.10 -10.57 -2.81
N ILE A 51 0.47 -10.33 -3.98
CA ILE A 51 -0.15 -9.59 -5.06
C ILE A 51 -0.18 -10.38 -6.37
N LYS A 52 -1.10 -9.98 -7.25
CA LYS A 52 -1.11 -10.40 -8.65
C LYS A 52 -1.21 -9.18 -9.56
N LEU A 53 -0.29 -9.08 -10.51
CA LEU A 53 -0.33 -8.08 -11.57
C LEU A 53 -1.32 -8.55 -12.63
N LYS A 54 -2.60 -8.19 -12.50
CA LYS A 54 -3.69 -8.79 -13.29
C LYS A 54 -3.75 -8.28 -14.71
N THR A 55 -3.59 -6.98 -14.92
CA THR A 55 -3.64 -6.30 -16.20
C THR A 55 -2.60 -5.20 -16.21
N LEU A 56 -1.71 -5.25 -17.17
CA LEU A 56 -0.68 -4.25 -17.44
C LEU A 56 -0.67 -3.99 -18.95
N ARG A 57 -1.73 -3.37 -19.47
CA ARG A 57 -1.92 -3.18 -20.91
C ARG A 57 -2.08 -1.72 -21.24
N ARG A 58 -1.84 -1.41 -22.50
CA ARG A 58 -2.24 -0.14 -23.10
C ARG A 58 -3.47 -0.38 -23.95
N ASN A 59 -4.56 0.35 -23.67
CA ASN A 59 -5.71 0.37 -24.56
C ASN A 59 -5.29 1.08 -25.86
N ILE A 60 -5.26 0.34 -26.97
CA ILE A 60 -4.75 0.85 -28.26
C ILE A 60 -5.67 1.93 -28.84
N LEU A 61 -6.98 1.81 -28.60
CA LEU A 61 -7.96 2.76 -29.14
C LEU A 61 -7.92 4.12 -28.42
N GLU A 62 -7.74 4.09 -27.11
CA GLU A 62 -7.71 5.29 -26.26
C GLU A 62 -6.29 5.76 -25.96
N ASN A 63 -5.28 5.00 -26.38
CA ASN A 63 -3.87 5.18 -26.05
C ASN A 63 -3.63 5.40 -24.55
N SER A 64 -4.38 4.69 -23.72
CA SER A 64 -4.39 4.86 -22.27
C SER A 64 -3.93 3.60 -21.53
N PRO A 65 -3.14 3.71 -20.44
CA PRO A 65 -2.68 2.54 -19.70
C PRO A 65 -3.82 1.97 -18.85
N GLU A 66 -4.14 0.71 -19.01
CA GLU A 66 -5.06 -0.04 -18.16
C GLU A 66 -4.24 -0.85 -17.14
N VAL A 67 -4.36 -0.49 -15.87
CA VAL A 67 -3.67 -1.17 -14.78
C VAL A 67 -4.67 -1.75 -13.79
N ARG A 68 -4.56 -3.05 -13.54
CA ARG A 68 -5.29 -3.74 -12.48
C ARG A 68 -4.34 -4.58 -11.66
N VAL A 69 -4.33 -4.34 -10.36
CA VAL A 69 -3.54 -5.11 -9.39
C VAL A 69 -4.51 -5.77 -8.41
N GLU A 70 -4.26 -7.03 -8.09
CA GLU A 70 -5.01 -7.77 -7.07
C GLU A 70 -4.14 -7.93 -5.83
N LEU A 71 -4.58 -7.42 -4.69
CA LEU A 71 -4.01 -7.70 -3.37
C LEU A 71 -4.73 -8.90 -2.77
N LEU A 72 -4.01 -10.01 -2.64
CA LEU A 72 -4.56 -11.29 -2.17
C LEU A 72 -4.36 -11.48 -0.68
N ASP A 73 -3.37 -10.82 -0.08
CA ASP A 73 -3.13 -10.74 1.37
C ASP A 73 -2.16 -9.60 1.68
N GLY A 74 -2.18 -9.08 2.91
CA GLY A 74 -1.25 -8.09 3.42
C GLY A 74 -1.63 -6.65 3.10
N ARG A 75 -0.62 -5.80 2.88
CA ARG A 75 -0.78 -4.36 2.66
C ARG A 75 0.06 -3.87 1.49
N MET A 76 -0.48 -2.89 0.79
CA MET A 76 0.17 -2.23 -0.32
C MET A 76 -0.10 -0.73 -0.26
N GLU A 77 0.92 0.07 -0.49
CA GLU A 77 0.83 1.51 -0.70
C GLU A 77 1.00 1.78 -2.20
N VAL A 78 0.18 2.63 -2.74
CA VAL A 78 0.10 2.92 -4.17
C VAL A 78 0.19 4.40 -4.38
N ASP A 79 1.11 4.82 -5.24
CA ASP A 79 1.25 6.19 -5.70
C ASP A 79 0.96 6.23 -7.19
N VAL A 80 -0.16 6.86 -7.56
CA VAL A 80 -0.59 7.03 -8.95
C VAL A 80 -0.44 8.50 -9.32
N PRO A 81 0.43 8.87 -10.27
CA PRO A 81 0.59 10.25 -10.71
C PRO A 81 -0.70 10.85 -11.25
N ARG A 82 -0.94 12.14 -10.98
CA ARG A 82 -2.11 12.87 -11.52
C ARG A 82 -2.15 12.88 -13.05
N LYS A 83 -0.98 12.97 -13.68
CA LYS A 83 -0.79 12.82 -15.13
C LYS A 83 -0.01 11.55 -15.38
N ARG A 84 -0.68 10.48 -15.76
CA ARG A 84 -0.04 9.22 -16.13
C ARG A 84 0.52 9.32 -17.54
N GLN A 85 1.69 8.71 -17.76
CA GLN A 85 2.23 8.60 -19.11
C GLN A 85 1.28 7.72 -19.94
N GLY A 86 0.71 8.30 -21.01
CA GLY A 86 -0.18 7.61 -21.92
C GLY A 86 -1.68 7.77 -21.66
N GLY A 87 -2.11 8.69 -20.77
CA GLY A 87 -3.51 9.05 -20.61
C GLY A 87 -4.15 8.68 -19.27
N ASP A 88 -5.45 8.87 -19.17
CA ASP A 88 -6.25 8.94 -17.95
C ASP A 88 -7.08 7.68 -17.64
N ALA A 89 -6.73 6.52 -18.18
CA ALA A 89 -7.47 5.30 -17.89
C ALA A 89 -7.44 4.95 -16.38
N PRO A 90 -8.47 4.31 -15.87
CA PRO A 90 -8.56 4.00 -14.45
C PRO A 90 -7.45 3.05 -14.00
N PHE A 91 -6.88 3.36 -12.84
CA PHE A 91 -6.04 2.45 -12.10
C PHE A 91 -6.90 1.75 -11.06
N GLU A 92 -6.91 0.42 -11.05
CA GLU A 92 -7.72 -0.36 -10.13
C GLU A 92 -6.87 -1.26 -9.24
N VAL A 93 -7.11 -1.17 -7.93
CA VAL A 93 -6.65 -2.18 -6.97
C VAL A 93 -7.85 -2.99 -6.52
N ARG A 94 -7.75 -4.30 -6.64
CA ARG A 94 -8.79 -5.23 -6.23
C ARG A 94 -8.33 -6.08 -5.06
N THR A 95 -9.26 -6.39 -4.20
CA THR A 95 -9.13 -7.44 -3.18
C THR A 95 -10.23 -8.48 -3.38
N PRO A 96 -10.21 -9.59 -2.68
CA PRO A 96 -11.35 -10.53 -2.70
C PRO A 96 -12.69 -9.91 -2.29
N THR A 97 -12.72 -8.82 -1.54
CA THR A 97 -13.96 -8.18 -1.05
C THR A 97 -14.22 -6.78 -1.60
N SER A 98 -13.26 -6.15 -2.27
CA SER A 98 -13.41 -4.76 -2.73
C SER A 98 -12.75 -4.46 -4.06
N VAL A 99 -13.13 -3.31 -4.63
CA VAL A 99 -12.47 -2.65 -5.77
C VAL A 99 -12.22 -1.20 -5.39
N ALA A 100 -10.99 -0.73 -5.52
CA ALA A 100 -10.61 0.66 -5.36
C ALA A 100 -10.18 1.23 -6.73
N GLY A 101 -10.94 2.16 -7.26
CA GLY A 101 -10.64 2.89 -8.49
C GLY A 101 -10.08 4.26 -8.16
N VAL A 102 -8.97 4.64 -8.81
CA VAL A 102 -8.25 5.87 -8.49
C VAL A 102 -7.78 6.63 -9.72
N ARG A 103 -7.56 7.93 -9.52
CA ARG A 103 -6.93 8.82 -10.49
C ARG A 103 -6.10 9.86 -9.77
N GLY A 104 -4.77 9.80 -9.92
CA GLY A 104 -3.86 10.79 -9.32
C GLY A 104 -3.92 10.81 -7.80
N THR A 105 -3.69 9.67 -7.16
CA THR A 105 -3.97 9.44 -5.75
C THR A 105 -2.85 8.65 -5.11
N GLU A 106 -2.44 9.04 -3.91
CA GLU A 106 -1.62 8.21 -3.03
C GLU A 106 -2.53 7.60 -1.97
N PHE A 107 -2.51 6.29 -1.85
CA PHE A 107 -3.43 5.57 -0.98
C PHE A 107 -2.85 4.22 -0.55
N ARG A 108 -3.42 3.66 0.51
CA ARG A 108 -3.09 2.34 1.01
C ARG A 108 -4.27 1.40 0.86
N VAL A 109 -3.97 0.15 0.54
CA VAL A 109 -4.95 -0.94 0.54
C VAL A 109 -4.42 -2.04 1.43
N GLY A 110 -5.27 -2.53 2.33
CA GLY A 110 -5.05 -3.71 3.14
C GLY A 110 -6.09 -4.78 2.85
N PHE A 111 -5.68 -6.03 2.88
CA PHE A 111 -6.56 -7.18 2.90
C PHE A 111 -6.03 -8.21 3.90
N ASP A 112 -6.87 -8.61 4.84
CA ASP A 112 -6.59 -9.69 5.78
C ASP A 112 -7.30 -10.96 5.28
N ALA A 113 -6.54 -11.90 4.75
CA ALA A 113 -7.07 -13.13 4.15
C ALA A 113 -7.78 -14.03 5.18
N ARG A 114 -7.41 -13.94 6.48
CA ARG A 114 -8.05 -14.71 7.57
C ARG A 114 -9.39 -14.14 7.95
N LYS A 115 -9.48 -12.82 8.12
CA LYS A 115 -10.71 -12.10 8.46
C LYS A 115 -11.56 -11.78 7.23
N ARG A 116 -10.97 -11.88 6.04
CA ARG A 116 -11.59 -11.54 4.74
C ARG A 116 -12.11 -10.11 4.68
N ASN A 117 -11.49 -9.17 5.35
CA ASN A 117 -11.84 -7.76 5.31
C ASN A 117 -10.78 -6.95 4.54
N SER A 118 -11.23 -5.85 3.95
CA SER A 118 -10.35 -4.90 3.26
C SER A 118 -10.41 -3.55 3.95
N GLN A 119 -9.34 -2.76 3.74
CA GLN A 119 -9.25 -1.37 4.16
C GLN A 119 -8.64 -0.56 3.02
N VAL A 120 -9.19 0.62 2.79
CA VAL A 120 -8.67 1.60 1.85
C VAL A 120 -8.48 2.91 2.60
N GLU A 121 -7.27 3.46 2.59
CA GLU A 121 -6.89 4.69 3.27
C GLU A 121 -6.32 5.66 2.25
N VAL A 122 -6.82 6.89 2.21
CA VAL A 122 -6.42 7.91 1.22
C VAL A 122 -5.46 8.91 1.87
N LEU A 123 -4.25 9.01 1.32
CA LEU A 123 -3.23 9.95 1.79
C LEU A 123 -3.32 11.26 1.01
N THR A 124 -3.45 11.18 -0.32
CA THR A 124 -3.66 12.35 -1.19
C THR A 124 -4.69 12.02 -2.26
N GLY A 125 -5.45 13.00 -2.72
CA GLY A 125 -6.44 12.84 -3.77
C GLY A 125 -7.76 12.22 -3.29
N MET A 126 -8.34 11.32 -4.08
CA MET A 126 -9.63 10.69 -3.82
C MET A 126 -9.66 9.27 -4.37
N VAL A 127 -10.27 8.35 -3.63
CA VAL A 127 -10.51 6.96 -4.03
C VAL A 127 -12.00 6.68 -4.03
N ALA A 128 -12.47 6.01 -5.08
CA ALA A 128 -13.78 5.36 -5.09
C ALA A 128 -13.60 3.89 -4.66
N ALA A 129 -13.99 3.57 -3.44
CA ALA A 129 -13.91 2.22 -2.88
C ALA A 129 -15.28 1.57 -2.92
N GLN A 130 -15.39 0.42 -3.57
CA GLN A 130 -16.62 -0.34 -3.71
C GLN A 130 -16.45 -1.72 -3.08
N GLY A 131 -17.35 -2.09 -2.19
CA GLY A 131 -17.48 -3.46 -1.73
C GLY A 131 -18.11 -4.35 -2.78
N ARG A 132 -17.71 -5.62 -2.88
CA ARG A 132 -18.26 -6.52 -3.92
C ARG A 132 -19.75 -6.80 -3.78
N ALA A 133 -20.29 -6.72 -2.56
CA ALA A 133 -21.72 -6.89 -2.29
C ALA A 133 -22.46 -5.56 -2.22
N ASP A 134 -21.78 -4.43 -2.42
CA ASP A 134 -22.38 -3.10 -2.38
C ASP A 134 -22.38 -2.49 -3.79
N PRO A 135 -23.57 -2.14 -4.34
CA PRO A 135 -23.64 -1.50 -5.66
C PRO A 135 -23.08 -0.08 -5.66
N ASN A 136 -22.95 0.55 -4.47
CA ASN A 136 -22.54 1.94 -4.35
C ASN A 136 -21.07 2.03 -3.92
N ALA A 137 -20.29 2.80 -4.68
CA ALA A 137 -18.94 3.14 -4.27
C ALA A 137 -18.96 4.24 -3.20
N GLN A 138 -18.18 4.04 -2.13
CA GLN A 138 -17.88 5.07 -1.15
C GLN A 138 -16.73 5.93 -1.66
N ARG A 139 -16.89 7.25 -1.60
CA ARG A 139 -15.82 8.20 -1.98
C ARG A 139 -15.09 8.66 -0.72
N ALA A 140 -13.84 8.28 -0.61
CA ALA A 140 -12.94 8.75 0.44
C ALA A 140 -11.97 9.78 -0.12
N ASN A 141 -11.82 10.90 0.56
CA ASN A 141 -10.86 11.97 0.27
C ASN A 141 -9.59 11.80 1.09
N ALA A 142 -8.58 12.63 0.81
CA ALA A 142 -7.36 12.68 1.61
C ALA A 142 -7.66 12.78 3.11
N GLY A 143 -6.99 11.96 3.92
CA GLY A 143 -7.21 11.83 5.36
C GLY A 143 -8.42 10.98 5.75
N GLN A 144 -9.03 10.26 4.80
CA GLN A 144 -10.19 9.40 5.05
C GLN A 144 -9.92 7.95 4.64
N GLY A 145 -10.71 7.03 5.17
CA GLY A 145 -10.65 5.62 4.84
C GLY A 145 -12.01 4.95 4.80
N VAL A 146 -12.04 3.78 4.18
CA VAL A 146 -13.21 2.90 4.08
C VAL A 146 -12.80 1.49 4.48
N ALA A 147 -13.50 0.90 5.42
CA ALA A 147 -13.39 -0.52 5.71
C ALA A 147 -14.48 -1.30 4.98
N ILE A 148 -14.11 -2.47 4.45
CA ILE A 148 -15.02 -3.38 3.76
C ILE A 148 -15.03 -4.72 4.49
N GLU A 149 -16.18 -5.14 4.92
CA GLU A 149 -16.37 -6.39 5.67
C GLU A 149 -16.15 -7.64 4.80
N ALA A 150 -16.03 -8.80 5.46
CA ALA A 150 -15.96 -10.10 4.80
C ALA A 150 -17.17 -10.40 3.90
N SER A 151 -18.31 -9.82 4.22
CA SER A 151 -19.53 -9.86 3.42
C SER A 151 -19.41 -9.14 2.06
N GLY A 152 -18.39 -8.29 1.90
CA GLY A 152 -18.25 -7.37 0.77
C GLY A 152 -19.08 -6.09 0.92
N LYS A 153 -19.64 -5.80 2.10
CA LYS A 153 -20.33 -4.54 2.39
C LYS A 153 -19.30 -3.48 2.80
N ALA A 154 -19.37 -2.30 2.17
CA ALA A 154 -18.57 -1.15 2.57
C ALA A 154 -19.21 -0.47 3.81
N LEU A 155 -18.36 -0.13 4.77
CA LEU A 155 -18.74 0.68 5.94
C LEU A 155 -18.70 2.17 5.58
N PRO A 156 -19.31 3.05 6.38
CA PRO A 156 -19.20 4.49 6.19
C PRO A 156 -17.75 4.96 6.13
N VAL A 157 -17.52 6.05 5.40
CA VAL A 157 -16.22 6.72 5.35
C VAL A 157 -15.89 7.30 6.73
N GLU A 158 -14.68 7.06 7.20
CA GLU A 158 -14.18 7.57 8.47
C GLU A 158 -12.90 8.40 8.25
N ASN A 159 -12.64 9.34 9.15
CA ASN A 159 -11.36 10.07 9.15
C ASN A 159 -10.24 9.17 9.69
N LEU A 160 -9.09 9.21 9.04
CA LEU A 160 -7.89 8.55 9.54
C LEU A 160 -7.38 9.26 10.80
N LEU A 161 -6.71 8.53 11.65
CA LEU A 161 -5.99 9.13 12.78
C LEU A 161 -4.89 10.06 12.25
N LEU A 162 -4.66 11.14 12.97
CA LEU A 162 -3.54 12.03 12.67
C LEU A 162 -2.20 11.28 12.80
N ALA A 163 -1.23 11.67 11.99
CA ALA A 163 0.12 11.14 12.13
C ALA A 163 0.71 11.52 13.49
N PRO A 164 1.50 10.66 14.12
CA PRO A 164 2.28 11.02 15.30
C PRO A 164 3.17 12.23 15.02
N ARG A 165 3.34 13.11 16.01
CA ARG A 165 4.25 14.25 15.91
C ARG A 165 5.57 13.88 16.57
N PHE A 166 6.69 14.22 15.92
CA PHE A 166 8.00 14.15 16.58
C PHE A 166 8.01 15.07 17.81
N ASP A 167 8.50 14.56 18.91
CA ASP A 167 8.64 15.29 20.16
C ASP A 167 10.11 15.70 20.37
N LYS A 168 10.99 14.74 20.56
CA LYS A 168 12.42 14.98 20.75
C LYS A 168 13.27 13.77 20.37
N GLY A 169 14.55 14.03 20.11
CA GLY A 169 15.60 13.02 20.05
C GLY A 169 16.62 13.25 21.17
N THR A 170 16.97 12.21 21.90
CA THR A 170 18.01 12.23 22.93
C THR A 170 19.11 11.24 22.57
N PRO A 171 20.41 11.65 22.60
CA PRO A 171 21.49 10.71 22.42
C PRO A 171 21.46 9.61 23.48
N GLY A 172 21.74 8.38 23.07
CA GLY A 172 21.98 7.28 23.98
C GLY A 172 23.23 7.48 24.83
N SER A 173 23.43 6.63 25.81
CA SER A 173 24.52 6.74 26.80
C SER A 173 25.92 6.64 26.20
N ASP A 174 26.07 6.03 25.02
CA ASP A 174 27.32 5.82 24.30
C ASP A 174 27.48 6.75 23.08
N ASN A 175 26.57 7.69 22.85
CA ASN A 175 26.49 8.58 21.69
C ASN A 175 26.44 7.86 20.32
N LYS A 176 26.12 6.58 20.28
CA LYS A 176 25.97 5.82 19.02
C LYS A 176 24.54 5.70 18.61
N ASP A 177 23.65 5.57 19.59
CA ASP A 177 22.21 5.41 19.37
C ASP A 177 21.48 6.70 19.71
N TRP A 178 20.26 6.85 19.21
CA TRP A 178 19.35 7.93 19.53
C TRP A 178 18.02 7.36 20.02
N LEU A 179 17.48 7.94 21.08
CA LEU A 179 16.12 7.70 21.50
C LEU A 179 15.23 8.79 20.90
N LEU A 180 14.38 8.37 19.96
CA LEU A 180 13.39 9.24 19.33
C LEU A 180 12.06 9.07 20.05
N SER A 181 11.48 10.18 20.53
CA SER A 181 10.13 10.17 21.08
C SER A 181 9.17 10.95 20.19
N PHE A 182 7.92 10.53 20.21
CA PHE A 182 6.84 11.12 19.43
C PHE A 182 5.52 11.05 20.18
N ILE A 183 4.64 11.99 19.86
CA ILE A 183 3.30 12.08 20.45
C ILE A 183 2.32 11.44 19.46
N ALA A 184 1.80 10.27 19.81
CA ALA A 184 0.77 9.59 19.03
C ALA A 184 -0.63 10.11 19.42
N PRO A 185 -1.62 10.04 18.51
CA PRO A 185 -3.03 10.27 18.87
C PRO A 185 -3.46 9.32 20.00
N PRO A 186 -4.30 9.75 20.96
CA PRO A 186 -4.69 8.92 22.10
C PRO A 186 -5.45 7.65 21.70
N GLU A 187 -6.11 7.65 20.57
CA GLU A 187 -6.83 6.49 20.02
C GLU A 187 -5.91 5.49 19.32
N ALA A 188 -4.66 5.86 19.05
CA ALA A 188 -3.70 5.00 18.37
C ALA A 188 -3.27 3.86 19.28
N LYS A 189 -3.54 2.63 18.87
CA LYS A 189 -3.09 1.42 19.57
C LYS A 189 -1.66 1.03 19.24
N GLN A 190 -1.21 1.43 18.07
CA GLN A 190 0.12 1.14 17.55
C GLN A 190 0.58 2.29 16.66
N THR A 191 1.87 2.52 16.62
CA THR A 191 2.52 3.45 15.70
C THR A 191 3.46 2.67 14.80
N LEU A 192 3.30 2.81 13.50
CA LEU A 192 4.19 2.23 12.52
C LEU A 192 5.34 3.19 12.25
N VAL A 193 6.56 2.74 12.51
CA VAL A 193 7.77 3.51 12.23
C VAL A 193 8.51 2.85 11.08
N ARG A 194 8.85 3.65 10.08
CA ARG A 194 9.65 3.25 8.93
C ARG A 194 10.96 4.01 8.93
N ARG A 195 12.03 3.33 8.61
CA ARG A 195 13.36 3.92 8.42
C ARG A 195 13.77 3.79 6.96
N SER A 196 14.31 4.86 6.40
CA SER A 196 14.86 4.89 5.06
C SER A 196 16.16 5.71 5.06
N GLU A 197 17.08 5.36 4.19
CA GLU A 197 18.30 6.15 3.95
C GLU A 197 18.06 7.29 2.94
N ASP A 198 16.95 7.22 2.19
CA ASP A 198 16.57 8.27 1.25
C ASP A 198 15.37 9.09 1.75
N ALA A 199 15.41 10.40 1.52
CA ALA A 199 14.39 11.35 1.97
C ALA A 199 13.03 11.15 1.29
N SER A 200 12.98 10.47 0.15
CA SER A 200 11.74 10.14 -0.56
C SER A 200 11.07 8.85 -0.09
N PHE A 201 11.72 8.13 0.85
CA PHE A 201 11.28 6.82 1.33
C PHE A 201 11.02 5.82 0.20
N SER A 202 11.82 5.90 -0.86
CA SER A 202 11.75 4.96 -1.99
C SER A 202 12.14 3.55 -1.59
N PHE A 203 13.12 3.45 -0.66
CA PHE A 203 13.58 2.19 -0.09
C PHE A 203 13.43 2.23 1.43
N ILE A 204 12.51 1.43 1.96
CA ILE A 204 12.32 1.31 3.40
C ILE A 204 13.28 0.25 3.91
N HIS A 205 14.23 0.67 4.73
CA HIS A 205 15.23 -0.20 5.34
C HIS A 205 14.64 -1.09 6.43
N SER A 206 13.77 -0.53 7.25
CA SER A 206 13.06 -1.29 8.29
C SER A 206 11.68 -0.71 8.58
N GLU A 207 10.79 -1.57 9.05
CA GLU A 207 9.45 -1.22 9.50
C GLU A 207 9.18 -1.90 10.84
N GLU A 208 8.78 -1.12 11.84
CA GLU A 208 8.47 -1.59 13.18
C GLU A 208 7.10 -1.07 13.62
N SER A 209 6.33 -1.93 14.28
CA SER A 209 5.08 -1.54 14.92
C SER A 209 5.28 -1.40 16.43
N LEU A 210 5.16 -0.19 16.92
CA LEU A 210 5.39 0.15 18.32
C LEU A 210 4.07 0.34 19.05
N THR A 211 3.96 -0.21 20.26
CA THR A 211 2.86 0.04 21.19
C THR A 211 3.14 1.20 22.14
N ARG A 212 4.37 1.73 22.10
CA ARG A 212 4.84 2.88 22.88
C ARG A 212 5.33 3.97 21.94
N ALA A 213 5.41 5.20 22.44
CA ALA A 213 5.77 6.38 21.65
C ALA A 213 7.29 6.67 21.62
N GLU A 214 8.12 5.63 21.71
CA GLU A 214 9.58 5.75 21.73
C GLU A 214 10.23 4.67 20.85
N LEU A 215 11.27 5.06 20.16
CA LEU A 215 12.10 4.19 19.30
C LEU A 215 13.58 4.48 19.56
N ALA A 216 14.36 3.44 19.84
CA ALA A 216 15.82 3.50 19.81
C ALA A 216 16.34 3.26 18.39
N VAL A 217 17.23 4.11 17.88
CA VAL A 217 17.85 4.06 16.56
C VAL A 217 19.35 4.33 16.65
#